data_ae30514bbe731d71b208705c42250bef
#
_entry.id   ae30514bbe731d71b208705c42250bef
#
_cell.length_a   1.000
_cell.length_b   1.000
_cell.length_c   1.000
_cell.angle_alpha   90.00
_cell.angle_beta   90.00
_cell.angle_gamma   90.00
#
_symmetry.space_group_name_H-M   'P 1'
#
loop_
_entity.id
_entity.type
_entity.pdbx_description
1 polymer ?
#
loop_
_entity_poly.entity_id
_entity_poly.type
_entity_poly.pdbx_seq_one_letter_code
_entity_poly.pdbx_strand_id
1 'polypeptide(L)'
;MNYIFFDLDGTLHQQDMLEAYLKFMIRIRPVWTVLSFPILLGCFLFYLLFSKKTWGLNPLFFMIHFGLFRKKQIRLIQAFKTEFLDEVQPVNSMLKQMKQHIQAGDYVVIISGSLQSLIETVYPQLTKHKKIKVIGSQTQPFLGSTILTSRCSGRNKLRLLDEQFSPEKIKFEVGYTDSLADLPVLKRCKWAYLVNENGKITLVN
;
A
#
# COMPACT_ATOMS: atom_id res chain seq x y z
N MET A 1 -14.71 -19.48 -11.52
CA MET A 1 -14.06 -18.15 -11.55
C MET A 1 -14.13 -17.60 -10.13
N ASN A 2 -12.99 -17.52 -9.46
CA ASN A 2 -12.92 -17.16 -8.06
C ASN A 2 -12.22 -15.81 -7.90
N TYR A 3 -12.43 -15.16 -6.75
CA TYR A 3 -11.64 -14.01 -6.34
C TYR A 3 -10.55 -14.46 -5.39
N ILE A 4 -9.31 -13.96 -5.61
CA ILE A 4 -8.13 -14.28 -4.80
C ILE A 4 -7.57 -12.99 -4.25
N PHE A 5 -7.35 -12.93 -2.94
CA PHE A 5 -6.76 -11.78 -2.26
C PHE A 5 -5.24 -11.94 -2.13
N PHE A 6 -4.52 -10.89 -2.48
CA PHE A 6 -3.10 -10.74 -2.16
C PHE A 6 -2.86 -9.39 -1.48
N ASP A 7 -2.06 -9.40 -0.41
CA ASP A 7 -1.37 -8.19 0.00
C ASP A 7 -0.17 -7.95 -0.92
N LEU A 8 0.41 -6.76 -0.91
CA LEU A 8 1.53 -6.39 -1.76
C LEU A 8 2.85 -6.39 -0.97
N ASP A 9 2.93 -5.48 0.01
CA ASP A 9 4.11 -5.24 0.83
C ASP A 9 4.31 -6.42 1.81
N GLY A 10 5.51 -6.99 1.90
CA GLY A 10 5.76 -8.20 2.69
C GLY A 10 5.23 -9.51 2.08
N THR A 11 4.41 -9.44 1.03
CA THR A 11 3.75 -10.61 0.42
C THR A 11 4.21 -10.87 -1.00
N LEU A 12 4.09 -9.93 -1.93
CA LEU A 12 4.59 -10.07 -3.31
C LEU A 12 6.04 -9.60 -3.45
N HIS A 13 6.49 -8.73 -2.59
CA HIS A 13 7.89 -8.32 -2.36
C HIS A 13 8.10 -8.08 -0.86
N GLN A 14 9.37 -8.09 -0.41
CA GLN A 14 9.69 -8.02 1.02
C GLN A 14 9.55 -6.62 1.63
N GLN A 15 9.88 -5.57 0.86
CA GLN A 15 9.94 -4.20 1.34
C GLN A 15 8.54 -3.58 1.49
N ASP A 16 8.36 -2.68 2.46
CA ASP A 16 7.21 -1.77 2.53
C ASP A 16 7.48 -0.57 1.60
N MET A 17 6.68 -0.49 0.52
CA MET A 17 6.84 0.55 -0.51
C MET A 17 6.53 1.94 0.04
N LEU A 18 5.57 2.08 0.97
CA LEU A 18 5.24 3.37 1.56
C LEU A 18 6.39 3.86 2.46
N GLU A 19 6.94 2.97 3.28
CA GLU A 19 8.09 3.29 4.13
C GLU A 19 9.31 3.68 3.29
N ALA A 20 9.63 2.89 2.25
CA ALA A 20 10.71 3.19 1.32
C ALA A 20 10.52 4.57 0.65
N TYR A 21 9.29 4.89 0.22
CA TYR A 21 8.97 6.19 -0.37
C TYR A 21 9.16 7.34 0.62
N LEU A 22 8.73 7.18 1.88
CA LEU A 22 8.92 8.20 2.90
C LEU A 22 10.43 8.44 3.18
N LYS A 23 11.21 7.37 3.29
CA LYS A 23 12.69 7.46 3.44
C LYS A 23 13.33 8.17 2.25
N PHE A 24 12.95 7.81 1.03
CA PHE A 24 13.39 8.48 -0.20
C PHE A 24 13.09 9.99 -0.15
N MET A 25 11.85 10.38 0.16
CA MET A 25 11.45 11.78 0.21
C MET A 25 12.21 12.59 1.27
N ILE A 26 12.45 12.02 2.46
CA ILE A 26 13.26 12.62 3.53
C ILE A 26 14.68 12.84 3.03
N ARG A 27 15.29 11.86 2.40
CA ARG A 27 16.67 11.90 1.89
C ARG A 27 16.88 12.95 0.80
N ILE A 28 15.96 13.09 -0.13
CA ILE A 28 16.09 14.08 -1.24
C ILE A 28 15.76 15.51 -0.85
N ARG A 29 15.20 15.74 0.35
CA ARG A 29 14.82 17.06 0.86
C ARG A 29 15.36 17.33 2.28
N PRO A 30 16.65 17.13 2.53
CA PRO A 30 17.19 17.16 3.90
C PRO A 30 16.98 18.51 4.59
N VAL A 31 17.21 19.63 3.90
CA VAL A 31 17.00 20.97 4.46
C VAL A 31 15.55 21.19 4.85
N TRP A 32 14.61 20.79 3.99
CA TRP A 32 13.19 20.93 4.28
C TRP A 32 12.74 20.02 5.44
N THR A 33 13.29 18.83 5.51
CA THR A 33 13.04 17.88 6.60
C THR A 33 13.48 18.44 7.94
N VAL A 34 14.70 19.04 8.00
CA VAL A 34 15.22 19.68 9.21
C VAL A 34 14.35 20.87 9.61
N LEU A 35 14.00 21.75 8.67
CA LEU A 35 13.14 22.92 8.95
C LEU A 35 11.73 22.53 9.41
N SER A 36 11.20 21.43 8.92
CA SER A 36 9.87 20.94 9.30
C SER A 36 9.87 20.08 10.58
N PHE A 37 11.04 19.67 11.08
CA PHE A 37 11.18 18.77 12.22
C PHE A 37 10.44 19.24 13.48
N PRO A 38 10.52 20.52 13.92
CA PRO A 38 9.79 20.98 15.11
C PRO A 38 8.26 20.81 14.97
N ILE A 39 7.73 21.07 13.77
CA ILE A 39 6.30 20.92 13.48
C ILE A 39 5.91 19.43 13.49
N LEU A 40 6.73 18.57 12.87
CA LEU A 40 6.50 17.14 12.85
C LEU A 40 6.57 16.53 14.25
N LEU A 41 7.51 16.99 15.08
CA LEU A 41 7.61 16.57 16.47
C LEU A 41 6.37 16.98 17.28
N GLY A 42 5.91 18.22 17.12
CA GLY A 42 4.68 18.70 17.75
C GLY A 42 3.45 17.89 17.32
N CYS A 43 3.31 17.60 16.04
CA CYS A 43 2.25 16.75 15.51
C CYS A 43 2.33 15.30 16.04
N PHE A 44 3.53 14.76 16.17
CA PHE A 44 3.75 13.42 16.73
C PHE A 44 3.36 13.36 18.21
N LEU A 45 3.80 14.34 19.02
CA LEU A 45 3.42 14.44 20.42
C LEU A 45 1.90 14.62 20.60
N PHE A 46 1.29 15.47 19.78
CA PHE A 46 -0.16 15.62 19.76
C PHE A 46 -0.87 14.31 19.40
N TYR A 47 -0.35 13.56 18.43
CA TYR A 47 -0.88 12.24 18.07
C TYR A 47 -0.79 11.23 19.21
N LEU A 48 0.32 11.21 19.96
CA LEU A 48 0.47 10.35 21.13
C LEU A 48 -0.55 10.67 22.24
N LEU A 49 -0.84 11.97 22.44
CA LEU A 49 -1.76 12.44 23.47
C LEU A 49 -3.24 12.26 23.12
N PHE A 50 -3.62 12.43 21.87
CA PHE A 50 -5.01 12.53 21.42
C PHE A 50 -5.48 11.39 20.50
N SER A 51 -4.65 10.40 20.26
CA SER A 51 -4.93 9.07 19.68
C SER A 51 -6.15 8.92 18.76
N LYS A 52 -6.18 9.58 17.60
CA LYS A 52 -7.09 9.19 16.50
C LYS A 52 -6.26 8.82 15.27
N LYS A 53 -6.24 7.52 14.97
CA LYS A 53 -5.33 6.82 14.04
C LYS A 53 -5.22 7.35 12.59
N THR A 54 -6.15 8.11 12.06
CA THR A 54 -6.14 8.59 10.68
C THR A 54 -5.40 9.91 10.48
N TRP A 55 -5.23 10.72 11.52
CA TRP A 55 -4.62 12.06 11.45
C TRP A 55 -3.08 12.04 11.54
N GLY A 56 -2.49 10.98 12.13
CA GLY A 56 -1.07 10.95 12.48
C GLY A 56 -0.09 11.04 11.30
N LEU A 57 -0.47 10.54 10.12
CA LEU A 57 0.41 10.58 8.94
C LEU A 57 0.21 11.83 8.08
N ASN A 58 -0.92 12.53 8.19
CA ASN A 58 -1.22 13.68 7.34
C ASN A 58 -0.26 14.86 7.52
N PRO A 59 0.18 15.25 8.74
CA PRO A 59 1.20 16.27 8.88
C PRO A 59 2.51 15.89 8.20
N LEU A 60 2.94 14.64 8.31
CA LEU A 60 4.13 14.15 7.63
C LEU A 60 3.96 14.21 6.11
N PHE A 61 2.84 13.68 5.58
CA PHE A 61 2.54 13.76 4.14
C PHE A 61 2.50 15.19 3.65
N PHE A 62 1.83 16.08 4.38
CA PHE A 62 1.76 17.49 4.03
C PHE A 62 3.15 18.11 3.97
N MET A 63 3.98 17.94 5.01
CA MET A 63 5.29 18.55 5.10
C MET A 63 6.27 18.03 4.04
N ILE A 64 6.35 16.73 3.81
CA ILE A 64 7.28 16.17 2.81
C ILE A 64 6.91 16.55 1.37
N HIS A 65 5.62 16.83 1.09
CA HIS A 65 5.14 17.22 -0.25
C HIS A 65 4.96 18.73 -0.41
N PHE A 66 5.07 19.53 0.65
CA PHE A 66 4.83 20.98 0.59
C PHE A 66 5.75 21.68 -0.41
N GLY A 67 5.16 22.56 -1.23
CA GLY A 67 5.88 23.28 -2.29
C GLY A 67 6.29 22.42 -3.49
N LEU A 68 5.81 21.17 -3.57
CA LEU A 68 6.03 20.31 -4.74
C LEU A 68 4.87 20.46 -5.72
N PHE A 69 5.10 21.20 -6.81
CA PHE A 69 4.17 21.24 -7.92
C PHE A 69 3.99 19.85 -8.57
N ARG A 70 2.82 19.59 -9.14
CA ARG A 70 2.43 18.29 -9.74
C ARG A 70 3.52 17.71 -10.67
N LYS A 71 4.13 18.53 -11.53
CA LYS A 71 5.19 18.06 -12.43
C LYS A 71 6.41 17.54 -11.67
N LYS A 72 6.79 18.21 -10.56
CA LYS A 72 7.91 17.79 -9.71
C LYS A 72 7.58 16.53 -8.94
N GLN A 73 6.36 16.40 -8.41
CA GLN A 73 5.91 15.18 -7.75
C GLN A 73 5.97 13.97 -8.69
N ILE A 74 5.48 14.10 -9.92
CA ILE A 74 5.56 13.01 -10.93
C ILE A 74 7.01 12.60 -11.18
N ARG A 75 7.93 13.56 -11.36
CA ARG A 75 9.37 13.27 -11.55
C ARG A 75 9.97 12.54 -10.35
N LEU A 76 9.61 12.93 -9.13
CA LEU A 76 10.10 12.29 -7.91
C LEU A 76 9.56 10.87 -7.75
N ILE A 77 8.30 10.63 -8.09
CA ILE A 77 7.73 9.27 -8.09
C ILE A 77 8.42 8.38 -9.15
N GLN A 78 8.79 8.94 -10.31
CA GLN A 78 9.56 8.19 -11.32
C GLN A 78 10.98 7.89 -10.85
N ALA A 79 11.64 8.85 -10.20
CA ALA A 79 12.99 8.62 -9.61
C ALA A 79 12.91 7.55 -8.49
N PHE A 80 11.91 7.65 -7.62
CA PHE A 80 11.65 6.62 -6.61
C PHE A 80 11.43 5.24 -7.23
N LYS A 81 10.62 5.15 -8.30
CA LYS A 81 10.39 3.88 -9.01
C LYS A 81 11.71 3.21 -9.41
N THR A 82 12.62 3.97 -10.03
CA THR A 82 13.92 3.42 -10.49
C THR A 82 14.69 2.85 -9.31
N GLU A 83 14.88 3.65 -8.26
CA GLU A 83 15.59 3.21 -7.05
C GLU A 83 14.92 2.02 -6.36
N PHE A 84 13.58 2.08 -6.20
CA PHE A 84 12.85 1.01 -5.55
C PHE A 84 12.94 -0.33 -6.32
N LEU A 85 12.87 -0.29 -7.65
CA LEU A 85 12.97 -1.49 -8.48
C LEU A 85 14.38 -2.11 -8.48
N ASP A 86 15.41 -1.30 -8.24
CA ASP A 86 16.80 -1.79 -8.14
C ASP A 86 17.04 -2.50 -6.80
N GLU A 87 16.31 -2.13 -5.74
CA GLU A 87 16.51 -2.65 -4.38
C GLU A 87 15.46 -3.69 -3.96
N VAL A 88 14.29 -3.70 -4.60
CA VAL A 88 13.17 -4.54 -4.20
C VAL A 88 13.48 -6.03 -4.37
N GLN A 89 13.16 -6.81 -3.35
CA GLN A 89 13.32 -8.27 -3.36
C GLN A 89 11.95 -8.93 -3.59
N PRO A 90 11.70 -9.52 -4.77
CA PRO A 90 10.45 -10.18 -5.06
C PRO A 90 10.32 -11.50 -4.30
N VAL A 91 9.13 -11.79 -3.79
CA VAL A 91 8.79 -13.10 -3.24
C VAL A 91 8.34 -14.01 -4.38
N ASN A 92 9.32 -14.68 -5.02
CA ASN A 92 9.11 -15.43 -6.26
C ASN A 92 8.05 -16.53 -6.15
N SER A 93 7.93 -17.19 -5.00
CA SER A 93 6.88 -18.19 -4.74
C SER A 93 5.47 -17.58 -4.85
N MET A 94 5.26 -16.39 -4.28
CA MET A 94 3.98 -15.69 -4.30
C MET A 94 3.66 -15.11 -5.68
N LEU A 95 4.66 -14.58 -6.39
CA LEU A 95 4.49 -14.17 -7.78
C LEU A 95 4.10 -15.34 -8.69
N LYS A 96 4.71 -16.51 -8.48
CA LYS A 96 4.35 -17.75 -9.20
C LYS A 96 2.91 -18.16 -8.87
N GLN A 97 2.55 -18.14 -7.58
CA GLN A 97 1.19 -18.47 -7.12
C GLN A 97 0.15 -17.54 -7.75
N MET A 98 0.41 -16.22 -7.74
CA MET A 98 -0.48 -15.23 -8.36
C MET A 98 -0.65 -15.49 -9.87
N LYS A 99 0.44 -15.81 -10.59
CA LYS A 99 0.37 -16.15 -12.01
C LYS A 99 -0.46 -17.41 -12.27
N GLN A 100 -0.34 -18.42 -11.42
CA GLN A 100 -1.12 -19.66 -11.51
C GLN A 100 -2.64 -19.38 -11.36
N HIS A 101 -3.05 -18.57 -10.39
CA HIS A 101 -4.45 -18.14 -10.24
C HIS A 101 -4.96 -17.41 -11.49
N ILE A 102 -4.19 -16.48 -12.02
CA ILE A 102 -4.56 -15.75 -13.24
C ILE A 102 -4.74 -16.70 -14.44
N GLN A 103 -3.83 -17.67 -14.59
CA GLN A 103 -3.89 -18.69 -15.66
C GLN A 103 -5.07 -19.64 -15.49
N ALA A 104 -5.44 -19.98 -14.25
CA ALA A 104 -6.62 -20.76 -13.92
C ALA A 104 -7.94 -20.02 -14.19
N GLY A 105 -7.87 -18.73 -14.55
CA GLY A 105 -9.05 -17.93 -14.85
C GLY A 105 -9.57 -17.10 -13.69
N ASP A 106 -8.93 -17.12 -12.54
CA ASP A 106 -9.35 -16.38 -11.35
C ASP A 106 -9.09 -14.88 -11.48
N TYR A 107 -9.81 -14.07 -10.67
CA TYR A 107 -9.59 -12.64 -10.51
C TYR A 107 -8.76 -12.38 -9.25
N VAL A 108 -7.68 -11.62 -9.40
CA VAL A 108 -6.79 -11.24 -8.31
C VAL A 108 -7.15 -9.84 -7.82
N VAL A 109 -7.32 -9.68 -6.51
CA VAL A 109 -7.50 -8.39 -5.85
C VAL A 109 -6.30 -8.16 -4.94
N ILE A 110 -5.49 -7.16 -5.29
CA ILE A 110 -4.33 -6.73 -4.50
C ILE A 110 -4.78 -5.57 -3.62
N ILE A 111 -4.61 -5.69 -2.30
CA ILE A 111 -5.04 -4.66 -1.33
C ILE A 111 -3.84 -4.30 -0.46
N SER A 112 -3.25 -3.10 -0.65
CA SER A 112 -2.01 -2.68 0.01
C SER A 112 -2.16 -1.39 0.80
N GLY A 113 -1.38 -1.27 1.89
CA GLY A 113 -1.19 -0.03 2.64
C GLY A 113 -0.47 1.07 1.87
N SER A 114 0.24 0.72 0.83
CA SER A 114 0.99 1.63 -0.04
C SER A 114 0.08 2.55 -0.86
N LEU A 115 0.62 3.70 -1.32
CA LEU A 115 -0.19 4.66 -2.09
C LEU A 115 -0.58 4.09 -3.44
N GLN A 116 -1.84 4.26 -3.83
CA GLN A 116 -2.36 3.86 -5.13
C GLN A 116 -1.48 4.38 -6.28
N SER A 117 -1.09 5.66 -6.23
CA SER A 117 -0.25 6.30 -7.25
C SER A 117 1.16 5.72 -7.34
N LEU A 118 1.74 5.26 -6.23
CA LEU A 118 3.03 4.56 -6.22
C LEU A 118 2.89 3.19 -6.88
N ILE A 119 1.88 2.40 -6.49
CA ILE A 119 1.65 1.06 -7.05
C ILE A 119 1.43 1.15 -8.57
N GLU A 120 0.61 2.10 -9.03
CA GLU A 120 0.36 2.34 -10.46
C GLU A 120 1.62 2.72 -11.23
N THR A 121 2.52 3.48 -10.61
CA THR A 121 3.75 3.92 -11.25
C THR A 121 4.83 2.84 -11.23
N VAL A 122 5.00 2.15 -10.11
CA VAL A 122 6.04 1.11 -9.93
C VAL A 122 5.66 -0.16 -10.69
N TYR A 123 4.41 -0.61 -10.57
CA TYR A 123 3.89 -1.84 -11.15
C TYR A 123 2.74 -1.62 -12.16
N PRO A 124 2.97 -0.88 -13.25
CA PRO A 124 1.91 -0.58 -14.22
C PRO A 124 1.33 -1.85 -14.88
N GLN A 125 2.09 -2.95 -14.92
CA GLN A 125 1.64 -4.25 -15.42
C GLN A 125 0.55 -4.87 -14.54
N LEU A 126 0.56 -4.64 -13.23
CA LEU A 126 -0.49 -5.12 -12.33
C LEU A 126 -1.77 -4.31 -12.51
N THR A 127 -1.66 -2.99 -12.55
CA THR A 127 -2.83 -2.10 -12.61
C THR A 127 -3.52 -2.09 -13.97
N LYS A 128 -2.80 -2.43 -15.05
CA LYS A 128 -3.35 -2.54 -16.42
C LYS A 128 -3.89 -3.93 -16.77
N HIS A 129 -3.65 -4.92 -15.92
CA HIS A 129 -4.07 -6.29 -16.21
C HIS A 129 -5.56 -6.48 -15.99
N LYS A 130 -6.30 -7.01 -16.98
CA LYS A 130 -7.77 -7.14 -16.96
C LYS A 130 -8.33 -7.99 -15.79
N LYS A 131 -7.54 -8.94 -15.29
CA LYS A 131 -7.92 -9.84 -14.18
C LYS A 131 -7.33 -9.43 -12.84
N ILE A 132 -6.70 -8.26 -12.75
CA ILE A 132 -6.12 -7.76 -11.49
C ILE A 132 -6.79 -6.44 -11.13
N LYS A 133 -7.31 -6.34 -9.92
CA LYS A 133 -7.75 -5.08 -9.32
C LYS A 133 -6.80 -4.71 -8.20
N VAL A 134 -6.29 -3.49 -8.22
CA VAL A 134 -5.40 -2.96 -7.17
C VAL A 134 -6.16 -1.92 -6.35
N ILE A 135 -6.07 -2.01 -5.04
CA ILE A 135 -6.66 -1.09 -4.06
C ILE A 135 -5.54 -0.65 -3.11
N GLY A 136 -5.18 0.62 -3.15
CA GLY A 136 -4.16 1.25 -2.32
C GLY A 136 -4.68 2.44 -1.53
N SER A 137 -3.81 3.02 -0.69
CA SER A 137 -4.09 4.25 0.03
C SER A 137 -4.26 5.43 -0.93
N GLN A 138 -5.25 6.29 -0.66
CA GLN A 138 -5.62 7.40 -1.53
C GLN A 138 -5.05 8.73 -1.01
N THR A 139 -4.61 9.56 -1.93
CA THR A 139 -4.12 10.91 -1.63
C THR A 139 -4.81 11.94 -2.50
N GLN A 140 -4.84 13.19 -2.03
CA GLN A 140 -5.32 14.32 -2.82
C GLN A 140 -4.43 15.56 -2.63
N PRO A 141 -4.38 16.46 -3.62
CA PRO A 141 -3.75 17.77 -3.45
C PRO A 141 -4.46 18.60 -2.39
N PHE A 142 -3.69 19.30 -1.56
CA PHE A 142 -4.21 20.19 -0.52
C PHE A 142 -3.22 21.33 -0.23
N LEU A 143 -3.63 22.59 -0.40
CA LEU A 143 -2.85 23.82 -0.08
C LEU A 143 -1.39 23.76 -0.55
N GLY A 144 -1.14 23.40 -1.81
CA GLY A 144 0.21 23.32 -2.37
C GLY A 144 1.02 22.11 -1.92
N SER A 145 0.36 21.14 -1.32
CA SER A 145 0.92 19.87 -0.87
C SER A 145 0.01 18.68 -1.23
N THR A 146 0.25 17.55 -0.60
CA THR A 146 -0.54 16.32 -0.73
C THR A 146 -0.88 15.78 0.65
N ILE A 147 -2.13 15.37 0.85
CA ILE A 147 -2.60 14.72 2.07
C ILE A 147 -3.15 13.32 1.76
N LEU A 148 -3.11 12.46 2.76
CA LEU A 148 -3.70 11.14 2.72
C LEU A 148 -5.21 11.26 3.02
N THR A 149 -6.06 10.89 2.08
CA THR A 149 -7.52 10.92 2.25
C THR A 149 -8.08 9.62 2.78
N SER A 150 -7.46 8.51 2.40
CA SER A 150 -7.85 7.19 2.89
C SER A 150 -6.64 6.27 2.99
N ARG A 151 -6.40 5.74 4.20
CA ARG A 151 -5.34 4.76 4.43
C ARG A 151 -5.90 3.35 4.27
N CYS A 152 -5.31 2.56 3.37
CA CYS A 152 -5.71 1.19 3.10
C CYS A 152 -4.99 0.21 4.05
N SER A 153 -5.34 0.23 5.35
CA SER A 153 -4.72 -0.64 6.36
C SER A 153 -5.73 -1.15 7.37
N GLY A 154 -5.53 -2.37 7.90
CA GLY A 154 -6.40 -2.98 8.89
C GLY A 154 -7.87 -3.02 8.45
N ARG A 155 -8.79 -2.56 9.30
CA ARG A 155 -10.24 -2.53 8.99
C ARG A 155 -10.59 -1.65 7.78
N ASN A 156 -9.77 -0.64 7.47
CA ASN A 156 -10.03 0.21 6.31
C ASN A 156 -9.79 -0.52 4.97
N LYS A 157 -8.94 -1.56 4.92
CA LYS A 157 -8.81 -2.42 3.73
C LYS A 157 -10.18 -2.99 3.35
N LEU A 158 -10.92 -3.49 4.34
CA LEU A 158 -12.24 -4.05 4.12
C LEU A 158 -13.27 -3.01 3.65
N ARG A 159 -13.26 -1.80 4.23
CA ARG A 159 -14.14 -0.71 3.82
C ARG A 159 -13.87 -0.29 2.37
N LEU A 160 -12.60 -0.09 2.01
CA LEU A 160 -12.22 0.29 0.64
C LEU A 160 -12.54 -0.82 -0.37
N LEU A 161 -12.39 -2.09 0.03
CA LEU A 161 -12.82 -3.23 -0.78
C LEU A 161 -14.32 -3.15 -1.05
N ASP A 162 -15.13 -2.95 -0.01
CA ASP A 162 -16.60 -2.87 -0.14
C ASP A 162 -17.03 -1.69 -1.03
N GLU A 163 -16.38 -0.53 -0.90
CA GLU A 163 -16.64 0.62 -1.75
C GLU A 163 -16.36 0.35 -3.25
N GLN A 164 -15.34 -0.47 -3.54
CA GLN A 164 -14.97 -0.81 -4.93
C GLN A 164 -15.87 -1.88 -5.56
N PHE A 165 -16.47 -2.75 -4.75
CA PHE A 165 -17.28 -3.88 -5.20
C PHE A 165 -18.77 -3.78 -4.78
N SER A 166 -19.20 -2.60 -4.30
CA SER A 166 -20.61 -2.35 -3.95
C SER A 166 -21.54 -2.60 -5.17
N PRO A 167 -22.77 -3.16 -4.94
CA PRO A 167 -23.38 -3.54 -3.66
C PRO A 167 -23.03 -4.93 -3.16
N GLU A 168 -22.32 -5.75 -3.94
CA GLU A 168 -22.02 -7.14 -3.59
C GLU A 168 -20.76 -7.24 -2.72
N LYS A 169 -20.90 -7.82 -1.53
CA LYS A 169 -19.75 -8.12 -0.68
C LYS A 169 -18.96 -9.28 -1.26
N ILE A 170 -17.79 -8.99 -1.77
CA ILE A 170 -16.91 -9.99 -2.36
C ILE A 170 -16.43 -10.99 -1.29
N LYS A 171 -16.42 -12.29 -1.66
CA LYS A 171 -15.78 -13.37 -0.90
C LYS A 171 -14.60 -13.90 -1.71
N PHE A 172 -13.55 -14.24 -1.03
CA PHE A 172 -12.33 -14.77 -1.63
C PHE A 172 -12.27 -16.29 -1.45
N GLU A 173 -11.87 -17.03 -2.48
CA GLU A 173 -11.55 -18.45 -2.34
C GLU A 173 -10.28 -18.62 -1.49
N VAL A 174 -9.25 -17.78 -1.78
CA VAL A 174 -7.96 -17.80 -1.08
C VAL A 174 -7.49 -16.37 -0.81
N GLY A 175 -6.81 -16.17 0.32
CA GLY A 175 -6.14 -14.92 0.68
C GLY A 175 -4.72 -15.15 1.17
N TYR A 176 -3.80 -14.27 0.75
CA TYR A 176 -2.39 -14.28 1.11
C TYR A 176 -1.97 -12.92 1.65
N THR A 177 -1.38 -12.88 2.84
CA THR A 177 -0.82 -11.69 3.49
C THR A 177 0.31 -12.08 4.44
N ASP A 178 1.22 -11.15 4.71
CA ASP A 178 2.25 -11.29 5.74
C ASP A 178 1.76 -10.85 7.13
N SER A 179 0.63 -10.15 7.21
CA SER A 179 0.20 -9.45 8.42
C SER A 179 -1.15 -9.88 8.97
N LEU A 180 -1.19 -10.17 10.26
CA LEU A 180 -2.45 -10.36 11.00
C LEU A 180 -3.32 -9.10 11.11
N ALA A 181 -2.79 -7.91 10.78
CA ALA A 181 -3.60 -6.69 10.68
C ALA A 181 -4.69 -6.81 9.59
N ASP A 182 -4.52 -7.73 8.63
CA ASP A 182 -5.45 -8.00 7.54
C ASP A 182 -6.53 -9.05 7.90
N LEU A 183 -6.60 -9.50 9.15
CA LEU A 183 -7.66 -10.38 9.64
C LEU A 183 -9.08 -9.98 9.18
N PRO A 184 -9.45 -8.69 9.12
CA PRO A 184 -10.77 -8.30 8.62
C PRO A 184 -11.04 -8.76 7.17
N VAL A 185 -10.02 -8.74 6.30
CA VAL A 185 -10.11 -9.23 4.91
C VAL A 185 -10.01 -10.75 4.88
N LEU A 186 -9.08 -11.33 5.65
CA LEU A 186 -8.88 -12.78 5.74
C LEU A 186 -10.16 -13.53 6.17
N LYS A 187 -10.98 -12.93 7.05
CA LYS A 187 -12.29 -13.48 7.43
C LYS A 187 -13.30 -13.61 6.28
N ARG A 188 -13.02 -13.01 5.13
CA ARG A 188 -13.81 -13.19 3.89
C ARG A 188 -13.21 -14.21 2.94
N CYS A 189 -12.06 -14.78 3.31
CA CYS A 189 -11.41 -15.86 2.56
C CYS A 189 -11.89 -17.22 3.08
N LYS A 190 -12.13 -18.15 2.17
CA LYS A 190 -12.39 -19.55 2.51
C LYS A 190 -11.11 -20.22 3.04
N TRP A 191 -9.97 -19.89 2.41
CA TRP A 191 -8.63 -20.29 2.84
C TRP A 191 -7.78 -19.05 3.03
N ALA A 192 -7.23 -18.85 4.23
CA ALA A 192 -6.40 -17.71 4.57
C ALA A 192 -4.99 -18.16 4.94
N TYR A 193 -3.98 -17.57 4.30
CA TYR A 193 -2.59 -17.92 4.49
C TYR A 193 -1.76 -16.71 4.93
N LEU A 194 -0.93 -16.92 5.95
CA LEU A 194 0.17 -16.02 6.26
C LEU A 194 1.39 -16.42 5.44
N VAL A 195 2.04 -15.41 4.88
CA VAL A 195 3.27 -15.51 4.09
C VAL A 195 4.42 -15.00 4.94
N ASN A 196 5.51 -15.75 5.06
CA ASN A 196 6.72 -15.25 5.70
C ASN A 196 7.68 -14.64 4.66
N GLU A 197 8.75 -14.00 5.12
CA GLU A 197 9.77 -13.36 4.27
C GLU A 197 10.37 -14.28 3.19
N ASN A 198 10.41 -15.59 3.45
CA ASN A 198 10.89 -16.58 2.49
C ASN A 198 9.79 -17.08 1.53
N GLY A 199 8.59 -16.52 1.62
CA GLY A 199 7.44 -16.93 0.81
C GLY A 199 6.83 -18.28 1.17
N LYS A 200 7.12 -18.80 2.38
CA LYS A 200 6.45 -19.99 2.93
C LYS A 200 5.08 -19.57 3.46
N ILE A 201 4.05 -20.33 3.11
CA ILE A 201 2.67 -20.09 3.52
C ILE A 201 2.29 -20.95 4.73
N THR A 202 1.50 -20.40 5.64
CA THR A 202 0.92 -21.07 6.82
C THR A 202 -0.56 -20.78 6.87
N LEU A 203 -1.40 -21.82 6.96
CA LEU A 203 -2.86 -21.67 7.06
C LEU A 203 -3.24 -21.03 8.41
N VAL A 204 -4.20 -20.08 8.39
CA VAL A 204 -4.60 -19.26 9.55
C VAL A 204 -6.04 -19.54 10.00
N ASN A 205 -6.79 -20.35 9.26
CA ASN A 205 -8.21 -20.64 9.58
C ASN A 205 -8.41 -21.30 10.94
#